data_23a8bf2afc647e095e489a5cca6cd36a
#
_entry.id   23a8bf2afc647e095e489a5cca6cd36a
#
_cell.length_a   1.000
_cell.length_b   1.000
_cell.length_c   1.000
_cell.angle_alpha   90.00
_cell.angle_beta   90.00
_cell.angle_gamma   90.00
#
_symmetry.space_group_name_H-M   'P 1'
#
loop_
_entity.id
_entity.type
_entity.pdbx_description
1 polymer ?
#
loop_
_entity_poly.entity_id
_entity_poly.type
_entity_poly.pdbx_seq_one_letter_code
_entity_poly.pdbx_strand_id
1 'polypeptide(L)' 'MKIQVLGTGCAKCKELTKRTEEAITLLGLDVTVEKVTDLNEIMRFGVVMTPALAVDGTVKIAGHLPRVAEIQSVLTTALA' A
#
# COMPACT_ATOMS: atom_id res chain seq x y z
N MET A 1 -1.65 13.15 -1.26
CA MET A 1 -1.15 11.88 -0.71
C MET A 1 -0.93 10.90 -1.84
N LYS A 2 0.21 10.24 -1.86
CA LYS A 2 0.55 9.24 -2.86
C LYS A 2 0.58 7.86 -2.19
N ILE A 3 -0.29 6.97 -2.64
CA ILE A 3 -0.40 5.61 -2.07
C ILE A 3 0.09 4.62 -3.10
N GLN A 4 1.06 3.78 -2.71
CA GLN A 4 1.69 2.81 -3.60
C GLN A 4 1.66 1.43 -2.98
N VAL A 5 1.24 0.43 -3.79
CA VAL A 5 1.33 -0.98 -3.43
C VAL A 5 2.54 -1.58 -4.15
N LEU A 6 3.47 -2.10 -3.38
CA LEU A 6 4.72 -2.65 -3.88
C LEU A 6 4.62 -4.17 -3.96
N GLY A 7 4.79 -4.71 -5.15
CA GLY A 7 4.75 -6.15 -5.33
C GLY A 7 4.74 -6.54 -6.80
N THR A 8 5.19 -7.74 -7.09
CA THR A 8 5.37 -8.22 -8.47
C THR A 8 4.09 -8.82 -9.09
N GLY A 9 2.93 -8.57 -8.48
CA GLY A 9 1.65 -9.02 -9.01
C GLY A 9 1.17 -10.36 -8.48
N CYS A 10 1.69 -10.79 -7.33
CA CYS A 10 1.24 -12.01 -6.67
C CYS A 10 -0.21 -11.85 -6.14
N ALA A 11 -0.82 -12.97 -5.74
CA ALA A 11 -2.20 -12.97 -5.24
C ALA A 11 -2.36 -12.02 -4.03
N LYS A 12 -1.40 -12.01 -3.11
CA LYS A 12 -1.43 -11.13 -1.94
C LYS A 12 -1.27 -9.67 -2.34
N CYS A 13 -0.49 -9.39 -3.37
CA CYS A 13 -0.31 -8.02 -3.87
C CYS A 13 -1.62 -7.49 -4.46
N LYS A 14 -2.34 -8.32 -5.21
CA LYS A 14 -3.64 -7.95 -5.77
C LYS A 14 -4.66 -7.72 -4.65
N GLU A 15 -4.66 -8.57 -3.64
CA GLU A 15 -5.57 -8.44 -2.51
C GLU A 15 -5.26 -7.17 -1.70
N LEU A 16 -3.98 -6.85 -1.51
CA LEU A 16 -3.59 -5.62 -0.83
C LEU A 16 -4.09 -4.39 -1.60
N THR A 17 -3.95 -4.38 -2.91
CA THR A 17 -4.48 -3.30 -3.75
C THR A 17 -5.97 -3.12 -3.54
N LYS A 18 -6.72 -4.21 -3.57
CA LYS A 18 -8.18 -4.20 -3.37
C LYS A 18 -8.56 -3.66 -2.00
N ARG A 19 -7.88 -4.13 -0.96
CA ARG A 19 -8.15 -3.67 0.41
C ARG A 19 -7.77 -2.20 0.60
N THR A 20 -6.71 -1.76 -0.04
CA THR A 20 -6.28 -0.35 0.01
C THR A 20 -7.32 0.54 -0.67
N GLU A 21 -7.82 0.13 -1.83
CA GLU A 21 -8.88 0.86 -2.53
C GLU A 21 -10.16 0.94 -1.69
N GLU A 22 -10.51 -0.14 -1.00
CA GLU A 22 -11.65 -0.16 -0.09
C GLU A 22 -11.46 0.79 1.08
N ALA A 23 -10.27 0.80 1.69
CA ALA A 23 -9.96 1.72 2.79
C ALA A 23 -10.06 3.18 2.33
N ILE A 24 -9.57 3.50 1.15
CA ILE A 24 -9.65 4.83 0.56
C ILE A 24 -11.12 5.25 0.39
N THR A 25 -11.94 4.35 -0.13
CA THR A 25 -13.37 4.60 -0.32
C THR A 25 -14.07 4.86 1.02
N LEU A 26 -13.78 4.03 2.02
CA LEU A 26 -14.40 4.14 3.34
C LEU A 26 -13.99 5.44 4.04
N LEU A 27 -12.78 5.94 3.80
CA LEU A 27 -12.31 7.20 4.37
C LEU A 27 -12.74 8.42 3.54
N GLY A 28 -13.33 8.22 2.38
CA GLY A 28 -13.77 9.29 1.51
C GLY A 28 -12.60 10.08 0.90
N LEU A 29 -11.46 9.45 0.70
CA LEU A 29 -10.30 10.10 0.12
C LEU A 29 -10.37 10.14 -1.40
N ASP A 30 -9.95 11.24 -2.00
CA ASP A 30 -9.88 11.40 -3.46
C ASP A 30 -8.44 11.16 -3.93
N VAL A 31 -8.00 9.92 -3.79
CA VAL A 31 -6.66 9.48 -4.20
C VAL A 31 -6.76 8.14 -4.92
N THR A 32 -5.77 7.84 -5.74
CA THR A 32 -5.69 6.56 -6.44
C THR A 32 -4.49 5.77 -5.94
N VAL A 33 -4.58 4.44 -6.06
CA VAL A 33 -3.50 3.54 -5.69
C VAL A 33 -2.63 3.30 -6.91
N GLU A 34 -1.34 3.53 -6.75
CA GLU A 34 -0.35 3.21 -7.78
C GLU A 34 0.26 1.84 -7.48
N LYS A 35 0.34 0.99 -8.50
CA LYS A 35 0.99 -0.32 -8.36
C LYS A 35 2.44 -0.20 -8.81
N VAL A 36 3.35 -0.59 -7.94
CA VAL A 36 4.79 -0.63 -8.24
C VAL A 36 5.18 -2.10 -8.38
N THR A 37 5.38 -2.54 -9.62
CA THR A 37 5.63 -3.95 -9.93
C THR A 37 7.09 -4.22 -10.35
N ASP A 38 7.84 -3.19 -10.67
CA ASP A 38 9.25 -3.31 -11.03
C ASP A 38 10.08 -3.60 -9.79
N LEU A 39 10.82 -4.71 -9.83
CA LEU A 39 11.64 -5.15 -8.70
C LEU A 39 12.66 -4.09 -8.29
N ASN A 40 13.28 -3.41 -9.24
CA ASN A 40 14.27 -2.36 -8.94
C ASN A 40 13.61 -1.19 -8.21
N GLU A 41 12.41 -0.79 -8.62
CA GLU A 41 11.65 0.26 -7.95
C GLU A 41 11.29 -0.16 -6.53
N ILE A 42 10.83 -1.40 -6.34
CA ILE A 42 10.48 -1.94 -5.03
C ILE A 42 11.70 -1.91 -4.11
N MET A 43 12.86 -2.31 -4.61
CA MET A 43 14.09 -2.34 -3.84
C MET A 43 14.55 -0.93 -3.40
N ARG A 44 14.23 0.09 -4.19
CA ARG A 44 14.54 1.49 -3.83
C ARG A 44 13.78 1.95 -2.60
N PHE A 45 12.65 1.35 -2.30
CA PHE A 45 11.90 1.64 -1.07
C PHE A 45 12.53 0.98 0.16
N GLY A 46 13.56 0.15 -0.01
CA GLY A 46 14.18 -0.58 1.08
C GLY A 46 13.40 -1.80 1.54
N VAL A 47 12.44 -2.27 0.73
CA VAL A 47 11.59 -3.41 1.07
C VAL A 47 12.27 -4.69 0.62
N VAL A 48 12.34 -5.67 1.51
CA VAL A 48 12.85 -7.02 1.19
C VAL A 48 11.74 -8.05 1.12
N MET A 49 10.54 -7.73 1.62
CA MET A 49 9.38 -8.64 1.61
C MET A 49 8.17 -7.94 1.03
N THR A 50 7.49 -8.59 0.12
CA THR A 50 6.24 -8.12 -0.48
C THR A 50 5.08 -9.02 -0.07
N PRO A 51 3.86 -8.53 -0.05
CA PRO A 51 3.41 -7.21 -0.47
C PRO A 51 3.79 -6.12 0.53
N ALA A 52 3.87 -4.89 0.06
CA ALA A 52 4.16 -3.74 0.91
C ALA A 52 3.29 -2.56 0.51
N LEU A 53 3.03 -1.67 1.46
CA LEU A 53 2.25 -0.46 1.24
C LEU A 53 3.11 0.75 1.62
N ALA A 54 3.24 1.68 0.68
CA ALA A 54 3.97 2.92 0.90
C ALA A 54 3.02 4.11 0.79
N VAL A 55 3.21 5.09 1.65
CA VAL A 55 2.47 6.36 1.63
C VAL A 55 3.48 7.50 1.57
N ASP A 56 3.36 8.32 0.54
CA ASP A 56 4.25 9.46 0.29
C ASP A 56 5.74 9.06 0.32
N GLY A 57 6.05 7.91 -0.27
CA GLY A 57 7.41 7.42 -0.40
C GLY A 57 7.95 6.68 0.82
N THR A 58 7.17 6.56 1.89
CA THR A 58 7.58 5.85 3.11
C THR A 58 6.80 4.54 3.23
N VAL A 59 7.51 3.43 3.40
CA VAL A 59 6.90 2.12 3.59
C VAL A 59 6.25 2.07 4.97
N LYS A 60 4.96 1.78 5.00
CA LYS A 60 4.17 1.70 6.25
C LYS A 60 3.85 0.27 6.64
N ILE A 61 3.69 -0.61 5.67
CA ILE A 61 3.37 -2.03 5.90
C ILE A 61 4.23 -2.84 4.94
N ALA A 62 4.87 -3.89 5.44
CA ALA A 62 5.68 -4.78 4.61
C ALA A 62 5.64 -6.20 5.14
N GLY A 63 5.64 -7.15 4.21
CA GLY A 63 5.80 -8.57 4.52
C GLY A 63 4.55 -9.29 5.01
N HIS A 64 3.39 -8.61 5.08
CA HIS A 64 2.12 -9.26 5.42
C HIS A 64 0.96 -8.58 4.72
N LEU A 65 -0.18 -9.26 4.69
CA LEU A 65 -1.42 -8.73 4.11
C LEU A 65 -2.27 -8.13 5.24
N PRO A 66 -2.35 -6.79 5.33
CA PRO A 66 -3.10 -6.14 6.40
C PRO A 66 -4.61 -6.21 6.14
N ARG A 67 -5.39 -6.06 7.19
CA ARG A 67 -6.83 -5.89 7.08
C ARG A 67 -7.17 -4.46 6.65
N VAL A 68 -8.35 -4.27 6.11
CA VAL A 68 -8.83 -2.94 5.71
C VAL A 68 -8.75 -1.95 6.87
N ALA A 69 -9.14 -2.36 8.07
CA ALA A 69 -9.07 -1.50 9.26
C ALA A 69 -7.64 -1.04 9.57
N GLU A 70 -6.66 -1.91 9.40
CA GLU A 70 -5.25 -1.57 9.60
C GLU A 70 -4.80 -0.53 8.57
N ILE A 71 -5.19 -0.72 7.31
CA ILE A 71 -4.88 0.23 6.24
C ILE A 71 -5.53 1.58 6.52
N GLN A 72 -6.78 1.59 6.95
CA GLN A 72 -7.48 2.83 7.34
C GLN A 72 -6.72 3.57 8.43
N SER A 73 -6.22 2.85 9.43
CA SER A 73 -5.45 3.42 10.53
C SER A 73 -4.15 4.06 10.02
N VAL A 74 -3.44 3.37 9.12
CA VAL A 74 -2.21 3.88 8.52
C VAL A 74 -2.48 5.16 7.73
N LEU A 75 -3.52 5.17 6.91
CA LEU A 75 -3.87 6.33 6.09
C LEU A 75 -4.33 7.51 6.96
N THR A 76 -5.10 7.25 7.98
CA THR A 76 -5.55 8.29 8.92
C THR A 76 -4.36 8.93 9.63
N THR A 77 -3.41 8.12 10.08
CA THR A 77 -2.18 8.60 10.72
C THR A 77 -1.36 9.46 9.75
N ALA A 78 -1.29 9.06 8.48
CA ALA A 78 -0.54 9.80 7.47
C ALA A 78 -1.20 11.13 7.11
N LEU A 79 -2.51 11.25 7.33
CA LEU A 79 -3.26 12.50 7.08
C LEU A 79 -3.11 13.51 8.23
N ALA A 80 -2.73 13.04 9.41
CA ALA A 80 -2.66 13.87 10.61
C ALA A 80 -1.48 14.86 10.58
#